data_d842849b98447b81317fa4b60b8576cc
#
_entry.id   d842849b98447b81317fa4b60b8576cc
#
_cell.length_a   1.000
_cell.length_b   1.000
_cell.length_c   1.000
_cell.angle_alpha   90.00
_cell.angle_beta   90.00
_cell.angle_gamma   90.00
#
_symmetry.space_group_name_H-M   'P 1'
#
loop_
_entity.id
_entity.type
_entity.pdbx_description
1 polymer ?
#
loop_
_entity_poly.entity_id
_entity_poly.type
_entity_poly.pdbx_seq_one_letter_code
_entity_poly.pdbx_strand_id
1 'polypeptide(L)'
;MKKIFALLLMVVMSVTLLAGCGSDPVYDDLENFLNVEMKEVNADYTKITEEVGKWETLEDDTAIKKSIDDTLLPLVNGSLEKLKDITPETEEVKAIKDKYVKVMETYKTGFEALSEGCETQDEATINEGSQKLEEAVELLDEYNKALEELAKEHGSEVEY
;
A
#
# COMPACT_ATOMS: atom_id res chain seq x y z
N MET A 1 -11.26 16.99 -6.37
CA MET A 1 -9.85 16.74 -6.03
C MET A 1 -9.47 17.10 -4.59
N LYS A 2 -9.93 18.19 -3.97
CA LYS A 2 -9.50 18.60 -2.60
C LYS A 2 -9.80 17.64 -1.44
N LYS A 3 -10.56 16.55 -1.63
CA LYS A 3 -10.93 15.58 -0.57
C LYS A 3 -10.08 14.32 -0.54
N ILE A 4 -9.30 14.02 -1.58
CA ILE A 4 -8.49 12.81 -1.69
C ILE A 4 -7.23 12.88 -0.81
N PHE A 5 -6.77 14.10 -0.51
CA PHE A 5 -5.49 14.36 0.17
C PHE A 5 -5.45 14.00 1.66
N ALA A 6 -6.59 13.81 2.31
CA ALA A 6 -6.64 13.57 3.76
C ALA A 6 -6.48 12.09 4.16
N LEU A 7 -6.44 11.17 3.20
CA LEU A 7 -6.61 9.73 3.45
C LEU A 7 -5.35 8.87 3.30
N LEU A 8 -4.26 9.40 2.75
CA LEU A 8 -3.00 8.66 2.64
C LEU A 8 -2.16 8.80 3.93
N LEU A 9 -2.67 8.26 5.03
CA LEU A 9 -1.92 8.18 6.27
C LEU A 9 -0.98 6.98 6.21
N MET A 10 0.32 7.26 6.28
CA MET A 10 1.40 6.31 6.30
C MET A 10 1.27 5.31 7.43
N VAL A 11 1.49 4.05 7.12
CA VAL A 11 1.82 3.07 8.13
C VAL A 11 3.03 2.27 7.68
N VAL A 12 4.20 2.62 8.20
CA VAL A 12 5.37 1.73 8.19
C VAL A 12 5.23 0.84 9.40
N MET A 13 4.93 -0.43 9.17
CA MET A 13 4.72 -1.40 10.24
C MET A 13 5.99 -2.16 10.54
N SER A 14 6.29 -2.30 11.82
CA SER A 14 7.28 -3.24 12.33
C SER A 14 6.66 -4.09 13.44
N VAL A 15 7.06 -5.35 13.53
CA VAL A 15 6.63 -6.23 14.63
C VAL A 15 7.66 -6.14 15.74
N THR A 16 7.20 -5.83 16.97
CA THR A 16 8.03 -5.87 18.16
C THR A 16 7.75 -7.14 18.96
N LEU A 17 8.85 -7.77 19.39
CA LEU A 17 8.85 -9.00 20.17
C LEU A 17 8.29 -8.78 21.58
N LEU A 18 7.16 -9.39 21.89
CA LEU A 18 6.89 -9.80 23.26
C LEU A 18 7.38 -11.25 23.37
N ALA A 19 8.52 -11.47 24.02
CA ALA A 19 9.20 -12.75 24.11
C ALA A 19 8.29 -13.85 24.68
N GLY A 20 7.64 -14.57 23.80
CA GLY A 20 6.96 -15.85 24.07
C GLY A 20 7.95 -16.99 23.85
N CYS A 21 8.20 -17.79 24.85
CA CYS A 21 9.13 -18.91 24.82
C CYS A 21 8.49 -20.12 24.14
N GLY A 22 8.53 -20.16 22.79
CA GLY A 22 8.09 -21.29 21.97
C GLY A 22 8.28 -20.92 20.49
N SER A 23 8.74 -21.85 19.63
CA SER A 23 8.77 -21.64 18.20
C SER A 23 7.35 -21.62 17.67
N ASP A 24 6.86 -20.46 17.24
CA ASP A 24 5.59 -20.29 16.54
C ASP A 24 5.92 -20.00 15.06
N PRO A 25 5.69 -20.95 14.14
CA PRO A 25 6.06 -20.77 12.74
C PRO A 25 5.39 -19.57 12.08
N VAL A 26 4.15 -19.24 12.46
CA VAL A 26 3.42 -18.09 11.91
C VAL A 26 4.03 -16.79 12.42
N TYR A 27 4.42 -16.75 13.69
CA TYR A 27 5.12 -15.60 14.26
C TYR A 27 6.48 -15.34 13.56
N ASP A 28 7.29 -16.39 13.41
CA ASP A 28 8.62 -16.28 12.80
C ASP A 28 8.50 -15.84 11.32
N ASP A 29 7.53 -16.37 10.59
CA ASP A 29 7.25 -15.99 9.20
C ASP A 29 6.72 -14.56 9.10
N LEU A 30 5.81 -14.15 9.98
CA LEU A 30 5.28 -12.79 10.02
C LEU A 30 6.37 -11.76 10.33
N GLU A 31 7.25 -12.07 11.28
CA GLU A 31 8.40 -11.22 11.60
C GLU A 31 9.33 -11.05 10.39
N ASN A 32 9.67 -12.16 9.71
CA ASN A 32 10.49 -12.14 8.51
C ASN A 32 9.80 -11.34 7.39
N PHE A 33 8.53 -11.60 7.15
CA PHE A 33 7.74 -10.92 6.14
C PHE A 33 7.76 -9.40 6.34
N LEU A 34 7.45 -8.91 7.54
CA LEU A 34 7.33 -7.47 7.79
C LEU A 34 8.69 -6.77 7.88
N ASN A 35 9.66 -7.37 8.60
CA ASN A 35 10.91 -6.68 8.93
C ASN A 35 12.00 -6.87 7.86
N VAL A 36 11.88 -7.89 7.02
CA VAL A 36 12.88 -8.22 5.99
C VAL A 36 12.31 -8.10 4.58
N GLU A 37 11.28 -8.87 4.25
CA GLU A 37 10.80 -8.99 2.87
C GLU A 37 10.06 -7.75 2.39
N MET A 38 9.21 -7.16 3.24
CA MET A 38 8.42 -5.97 2.91
C MET A 38 9.21 -4.66 2.96
N LYS A 39 10.46 -4.67 3.41
CA LYS A 39 11.26 -3.46 3.63
C LYS A 39 11.35 -2.55 2.40
N GLU A 40 11.61 -3.11 1.23
CA GLU A 40 11.71 -2.33 0.00
C GLU A 40 10.34 -1.88 -0.52
N VAL A 41 9.31 -2.72 -0.34
CA VAL A 41 7.92 -2.39 -0.71
C VAL A 41 7.42 -1.23 0.16
N ASN A 42 7.68 -1.28 1.47
CA ASN A 42 7.34 -0.21 2.41
C ASN A 42 8.07 1.11 2.08
N ALA A 43 9.35 1.02 1.66
CA ALA A 43 10.10 2.19 1.22
C ALA A 43 9.51 2.82 -0.06
N ASP A 44 9.00 2.03 -0.99
CA ASP A 44 8.31 2.53 -2.17
C ASP A 44 6.94 3.11 -1.82
N TYR A 45 6.20 2.49 -0.90
CA TYR A 45 4.94 3.05 -0.39
C TYR A 45 5.13 4.42 0.27
N THR A 46 6.21 4.59 1.04
CA THR A 46 6.58 5.90 1.60
C THR A 46 6.76 6.96 0.51
N LYS A 47 7.48 6.62 -0.57
CA LYS A 47 7.66 7.56 -1.70
C LYS A 47 6.34 7.86 -2.42
N ILE A 48 5.44 6.86 -2.54
CA ILE A 48 4.10 7.06 -3.12
C ILE A 48 3.33 8.08 -2.30
N THR A 49 3.30 7.93 -0.97
CA THR A 49 2.58 8.86 -0.08
C THR A 49 3.18 10.27 -0.10
N GLU A 50 4.51 10.37 -0.10
CA GLU A 50 5.21 11.66 -0.24
C GLU A 50 4.89 12.35 -1.58
N GLU A 51 4.84 11.60 -2.68
CA GLU A 51 4.54 12.16 -4.00
C GLU A 51 3.08 12.61 -4.09
N VAL A 52 2.12 11.80 -3.63
CA VAL A 52 0.71 12.19 -3.58
C VAL A 52 0.51 13.40 -2.67
N GLY A 53 1.23 13.49 -1.56
CA GLY A 53 1.20 14.65 -0.66
C GLY A 53 1.55 15.99 -1.36
N LYS A 54 2.36 15.96 -2.40
CA LYS A 54 2.69 17.16 -3.19
C LYS A 54 1.53 17.68 -4.04
N TRP A 55 0.53 16.83 -4.32
CA TRP A 55 -0.61 17.21 -5.18
C TRP A 55 -1.42 18.38 -4.63
N GLU A 56 -1.40 18.60 -3.31
CA GLU A 56 -2.02 19.80 -2.70
C GLU A 56 -1.46 21.12 -3.24
N THR A 57 -0.22 21.09 -3.72
CA THR A 57 0.49 22.25 -4.24
C THR A 57 0.53 22.32 -5.75
N LEU A 58 0.04 21.29 -6.45
CA LEU A 58 -0.01 21.29 -7.91
C LEU A 58 -1.20 22.12 -8.40
N GLU A 59 -0.98 22.94 -9.43
CA GLU A 59 -1.95 23.93 -9.90
C GLU A 59 -2.84 23.39 -11.03
N ASP A 60 -2.38 22.35 -11.77
CA ASP A 60 -3.08 21.84 -12.93
C ASP A 60 -3.02 20.31 -13.10
N ASP A 61 -3.93 19.79 -13.92
CA ASP A 61 -4.06 18.36 -14.20
C ASP A 61 -2.84 17.80 -14.95
N THR A 62 -2.12 18.63 -15.69
CA THR A 62 -0.90 18.23 -16.42
C THR A 62 0.23 17.87 -15.44
N ALA A 63 0.36 18.66 -14.37
CA ALA A 63 1.35 18.38 -13.31
C ALA A 63 0.97 17.11 -12.52
N ILE A 64 -0.32 16.89 -12.25
CA ILE A 64 -0.82 15.67 -11.60
C ILE A 64 -0.54 14.46 -12.49
N LYS A 65 -0.91 14.52 -13.77
CA LYS A 65 -0.63 13.45 -14.74
C LYS A 65 0.86 13.11 -14.78
N LYS A 66 1.72 14.14 -14.85
CA LYS A 66 3.16 13.93 -14.86
C LYS A 66 3.67 13.24 -13.60
N SER A 67 3.18 13.61 -12.41
CA SER A 67 3.50 12.95 -11.15
C SER A 67 3.07 11.47 -11.18
N ILE A 68 1.90 11.18 -11.73
CA ILE A 68 1.40 9.80 -11.87
C ILE A 68 2.30 8.99 -12.80
N ASP A 69 2.54 9.47 -14.02
CA ASP A 69 3.21 8.71 -15.07
C ASP A 69 4.72 8.55 -14.79
N ASP A 70 5.37 9.60 -14.30
CA ASP A 70 6.82 9.61 -14.10
C ASP A 70 7.25 9.01 -12.75
N THR A 71 6.35 8.96 -11.75
CA THR A 71 6.72 8.57 -10.39
C THR A 71 5.82 7.49 -9.80
N LEU A 72 4.50 7.72 -9.72
CA LEU A 72 3.60 6.84 -8.97
C LEU A 72 3.40 5.48 -9.63
N LEU A 73 3.09 5.44 -10.93
CA LEU A 73 2.92 4.18 -11.66
C LEU A 73 4.21 3.34 -11.70
N PRO A 74 5.42 3.92 -11.93
CA PRO A 74 6.67 3.18 -11.78
C PRO A 74 6.88 2.59 -10.39
N LEU A 75 6.59 3.35 -9.31
CA LEU A 75 6.73 2.85 -7.92
C LEU A 75 5.74 1.73 -7.62
N VAL A 76 4.47 1.89 -7.98
CA VAL A 76 3.44 0.86 -7.76
C VAL A 76 3.77 -0.42 -8.55
N ASN A 77 4.14 -0.30 -9.82
CA ASN A 77 4.54 -1.46 -10.63
C ASN A 77 5.78 -2.14 -10.05
N GLY A 78 6.79 -1.38 -9.61
CA GLY A 78 7.97 -1.91 -8.95
C GLY A 78 7.65 -2.66 -7.65
N SER A 79 6.73 -2.13 -6.84
CA SER A 79 6.25 -2.80 -5.63
C SER A 79 5.51 -4.11 -5.95
N LEU A 80 4.66 -4.12 -6.98
CA LEU A 80 3.96 -5.33 -7.42
C LEU A 80 4.93 -6.42 -7.92
N GLU A 81 6.00 -6.04 -8.63
CA GLU A 81 7.03 -7.00 -9.03
C GLU A 81 7.78 -7.58 -7.82
N LYS A 82 8.17 -6.74 -6.86
CA LYS A 82 8.81 -7.21 -5.62
C LYS A 82 7.90 -8.16 -4.83
N LEU A 83 6.60 -7.83 -4.73
CA LEU A 83 5.62 -8.67 -4.05
C LEU A 83 5.46 -10.07 -4.69
N LYS A 84 5.71 -10.23 -5.98
CA LYS A 84 5.70 -11.55 -6.63
C LYS A 84 6.84 -12.45 -6.15
N ASP A 85 7.99 -11.86 -5.83
CA ASP A 85 9.17 -12.59 -5.39
C ASP A 85 9.12 -12.95 -3.89
N ILE A 86 8.28 -12.27 -3.11
CA ILE A 86 8.04 -12.56 -1.71
C ILE A 86 7.18 -13.82 -1.59
N THR A 87 7.68 -14.83 -0.86
CA THR A 87 7.01 -16.11 -0.71
C THR A 87 6.96 -16.51 0.77
N PRO A 88 5.98 -16.00 1.54
CA PRO A 88 5.83 -16.39 2.95
C PRO A 88 5.67 -17.91 3.09
N GLU A 89 6.10 -18.47 4.21
CA GLU A 89 6.12 -19.91 4.45
C GLU A 89 4.75 -20.44 4.88
N THR A 90 3.98 -19.63 5.64
CA THR A 90 2.68 -20.01 6.21
C THR A 90 1.51 -19.49 5.37
N GLU A 91 0.38 -20.19 5.41
CA GLU A 91 -0.82 -19.78 4.67
C GLU A 91 -1.44 -18.50 5.26
N GLU A 92 -1.28 -18.27 6.56
CA GLU A 92 -1.74 -17.10 7.28
C GLU A 92 -1.01 -15.84 6.78
N VAL A 93 0.31 -15.87 6.70
CA VAL A 93 1.11 -14.74 6.21
C VAL A 93 0.94 -14.55 4.69
N LYS A 94 0.76 -15.63 3.92
CA LYS A 94 0.38 -15.52 2.49
C LYS A 94 -0.93 -14.76 2.32
N ALA A 95 -1.93 -15.05 3.16
CA ALA A 95 -3.22 -14.34 3.10
C ALA A 95 -3.06 -12.83 3.41
N ILE A 96 -2.18 -12.47 4.34
CA ILE A 96 -1.82 -11.07 4.61
C ILE A 96 -1.16 -10.44 3.39
N LYS A 97 -0.16 -11.10 2.78
CA LYS A 97 0.49 -10.62 1.57
C LYS A 97 -0.52 -10.40 0.43
N ASP A 98 -1.44 -11.34 0.21
CA ASP A 98 -2.43 -11.25 -0.87
C ASP A 98 -3.37 -10.05 -0.69
N LYS A 99 -3.72 -9.70 0.54
CA LYS A 99 -4.46 -8.46 0.83
C LYS A 99 -3.66 -7.22 0.41
N TYR A 100 -2.36 -7.18 0.72
CA TYR A 100 -1.52 -6.05 0.32
C TYR A 100 -1.33 -5.95 -1.20
N VAL A 101 -1.19 -7.09 -1.89
CA VAL A 101 -1.16 -7.13 -3.36
C VAL A 101 -2.42 -6.48 -3.93
N LYS A 102 -3.60 -6.81 -3.39
CA LYS A 102 -4.87 -6.21 -3.81
C LYS A 102 -4.90 -4.69 -3.59
N VAL A 103 -4.36 -4.20 -2.47
CA VAL A 103 -4.20 -2.75 -2.22
C VAL A 103 -3.41 -2.10 -3.35
N MET A 104 -2.24 -2.65 -3.68
CA MET A 104 -1.36 -2.09 -4.70
C MET A 104 -1.96 -2.16 -6.12
N GLU A 105 -2.66 -3.24 -6.45
CA GLU A 105 -3.39 -3.37 -7.73
C GLU A 105 -4.51 -2.33 -7.85
N THR A 106 -5.20 -2.05 -6.75
CA THR A 106 -6.26 -1.03 -6.72
C THR A 106 -5.68 0.38 -6.84
N TYR A 107 -4.55 0.68 -6.17
CA TYR A 107 -3.81 1.94 -6.40
C TYR A 107 -3.39 2.09 -7.86
N LYS A 108 -2.83 1.03 -8.47
CA LYS A 108 -2.47 1.05 -9.89
C LYS A 108 -3.65 1.45 -10.76
N THR A 109 -4.78 0.77 -10.60
CA THR A 109 -6.00 1.05 -11.38
C THR A 109 -6.47 2.50 -11.17
N GLY A 110 -6.44 2.99 -9.95
CA GLY A 110 -6.81 4.38 -9.64
C GLY A 110 -5.90 5.41 -10.30
N PHE A 111 -4.58 5.19 -10.25
CA PHE A 111 -3.61 6.09 -10.90
C PHE A 111 -3.71 6.03 -12.42
N GLU A 112 -3.90 4.85 -13.03
CA GLU A 112 -4.11 4.71 -14.48
C GLU A 112 -5.35 5.50 -14.93
N ALA A 113 -6.47 5.36 -14.24
CA ALA A 113 -7.70 6.10 -14.55
C ALA A 113 -7.52 7.62 -14.34
N LEU A 114 -6.83 8.06 -13.28
CA LEU A 114 -6.55 9.48 -13.08
C LEU A 114 -5.65 10.05 -14.17
N SER A 115 -4.61 9.32 -14.59
CA SER A 115 -3.72 9.76 -15.68
C SER A 115 -4.51 9.93 -16.99
N GLU A 116 -5.35 8.94 -17.34
CA GLU A 116 -6.22 8.99 -18.53
C GLU A 116 -7.22 10.16 -18.44
N GLY A 117 -7.88 10.33 -17.29
CA GLY A 117 -8.84 11.40 -17.09
C GLY A 117 -8.22 12.80 -17.18
N CYS A 118 -6.99 12.96 -16.64
CA CYS A 118 -6.24 14.21 -16.79
C CYS A 118 -5.84 14.49 -18.24
N GLU A 119 -5.48 13.45 -19.01
CA GLU A 119 -5.10 13.59 -20.42
C GLU A 119 -6.32 13.98 -21.29
N THR A 120 -7.43 13.29 -21.08
CA THR A 120 -8.66 13.48 -21.87
C THR A 120 -9.53 14.62 -21.37
N GLN A 121 -9.24 15.19 -20.20
CA GLN A 121 -10.07 16.18 -19.49
C GLN A 121 -11.49 15.64 -19.22
N ASP A 122 -11.61 14.32 -18.99
CA ASP A 122 -12.87 13.66 -18.69
C ASP A 122 -13.10 13.56 -17.18
N GLU A 123 -14.03 14.36 -16.67
CA GLU A 123 -14.39 14.38 -15.25
C GLU A 123 -14.92 13.01 -14.74
N ALA A 124 -15.58 12.23 -15.60
CA ALA A 124 -16.10 10.92 -15.20
C ALA A 124 -14.94 9.93 -14.91
N THR A 125 -13.94 9.90 -15.78
CA THR A 125 -12.74 9.08 -15.62
C THR A 125 -11.89 9.55 -14.43
N ILE A 126 -11.77 10.86 -14.19
CA ILE A 126 -11.11 11.41 -13.00
C ILE A 126 -11.83 10.97 -11.72
N ASN A 127 -13.16 11.01 -11.71
CA ASN A 127 -13.94 10.55 -10.55
C ASN A 127 -13.80 9.04 -10.32
N GLU A 128 -13.78 8.23 -11.38
CA GLU A 128 -13.53 6.78 -11.28
C GLU A 128 -12.16 6.51 -10.65
N GLY A 129 -11.10 7.15 -11.12
CA GLY A 129 -9.76 7.03 -10.56
C GLY A 129 -9.73 7.42 -9.09
N SER A 130 -10.41 8.52 -8.72
CA SER A 130 -10.51 8.99 -7.33
C SER A 130 -11.20 7.97 -6.44
N GLN A 131 -12.31 7.36 -6.89
CA GLN A 131 -13.03 6.32 -6.17
C GLN A 131 -12.16 5.07 -5.98
N LYS A 132 -11.34 4.71 -6.99
CA LYS A 132 -10.39 3.59 -6.86
C LYS A 132 -9.29 3.87 -5.83
N LEU A 133 -8.82 5.10 -5.72
CA LEU A 133 -7.87 5.45 -4.65
C LEU A 133 -8.53 5.41 -3.25
N GLU A 134 -9.79 5.83 -3.13
CA GLU A 134 -10.55 5.67 -1.88
C GLU A 134 -10.73 4.18 -1.53
N GLU A 135 -11.09 3.33 -2.50
CA GLU A 135 -11.18 1.87 -2.32
C GLU A 135 -9.83 1.27 -1.87
N ALA A 136 -8.72 1.71 -2.44
CA ALA A 136 -7.39 1.24 -2.05
C ALA A 136 -7.06 1.57 -0.58
N VAL A 137 -7.48 2.75 -0.09
CA VAL A 137 -7.33 3.14 1.32
C VAL A 137 -8.19 2.27 2.24
N GLU A 138 -9.43 1.94 1.85
CA GLU A 138 -10.28 1.03 2.62
C GLU A 138 -9.67 -0.38 2.68
N LEU A 139 -9.14 -0.89 1.56
CA LEU A 139 -8.43 -2.17 1.52
C LEU A 139 -7.16 -2.18 2.37
N LEU A 140 -6.44 -1.05 2.44
CA LEU A 140 -5.27 -0.90 3.30
C LEU A 140 -5.66 -0.97 4.79
N ASP A 141 -6.78 -0.35 5.17
CA ASP A 141 -7.32 -0.44 6.53
C ASP A 141 -7.71 -1.90 6.88
N GLU A 142 -8.32 -2.63 5.94
CA GLU A 142 -8.61 -4.05 6.10
C GLU A 142 -7.33 -4.91 6.22
N TYR A 143 -6.29 -4.61 5.44
CA TYR A 143 -4.98 -5.25 5.56
C TYR A 143 -4.39 -5.01 6.95
N ASN A 144 -4.38 -3.75 7.42
CA ASN A 144 -3.84 -3.36 8.71
C ASN A 144 -4.54 -4.11 9.86
N LYS A 145 -5.88 -4.15 9.85
CA LYS A 145 -6.67 -4.88 10.84
C LYS A 145 -6.35 -6.38 10.85
N ALA A 146 -6.30 -6.99 9.67
CA ALA A 146 -5.98 -8.42 9.56
C ALA A 146 -4.56 -8.72 10.07
N LEU A 147 -3.62 -7.83 9.80
CA LEU A 147 -2.25 -7.92 10.28
C LEU A 147 -2.16 -7.81 11.80
N GLU A 148 -2.86 -6.84 12.41
CA GLU A 148 -2.92 -6.67 13.87
C GLU A 148 -3.56 -7.89 14.55
N GLU A 149 -4.64 -8.42 13.97
CA GLU A 149 -5.31 -9.62 14.46
C GLU A 149 -4.37 -10.82 14.44
N LEU A 150 -3.69 -11.07 13.32
CA LEU A 150 -2.72 -12.16 13.19
C LEU A 150 -1.56 -12.00 14.17
N ALA A 151 -0.97 -10.83 14.27
CA ALA A 151 0.12 -10.55 15.21
C ALA A 151 -0.32 -10.85 16.66
N LYS A 152 -1.50 -10.39 17.06
CA LYS A 152 -2.04 -10.59 18.40
C LYS A 152 -2.35 -12.06 18.69
N GLU A 153 -2.89 -12.81 17.74
CA GLU A 153 -3.14 -14.24 17.87
C GLU A 153 -1.86 -15.03 18.13
N HIS A 154 -0.73 -14.56 17.59
CA HIS A 154 0.59 -15.18 17.73
C HIS A 154 1.51 -14.46 18.76
N GLY A 155 0.91 -13.66 19.66
CA GLY A 155 1.60 -13.09 20.83
C GLY A 155 2.54 -11.92 20.52
N SER A 156 2.33 -11.22 19.41
CA SER A 156 3.08 -10.02 19.04
C SER A 156 2.16 -8.80 18.87
N GLU A 157 2.77 -7.63 18.73
CA GLU A 157 2.09 -6.37 18.44
C GLU A 157 2.73 -5.72 17.21
N VAL A 158 1.89 -5.03 16.42
CA VAL A 158 2.35 -4.24 15.28
C VAL A 158 2.58 -2.80 15.73
N GLU A 159 3.77 -2.25 15.46
CA GLU A 159 4.07 -0.83 15.67
C GLU A 159 4.01 -0.07 14.34
N TYR A 160 3.44 1.16 14.39
CA TYR A 160 3.22 2.04 13.22
C TYR A 160 4.18 3.22 13.20
#